data_bfd0e9e75a36a4f9c1bbd7e18486cb63
#
_entry.id   bfd0e9e75a36a4f9c1bbd7e18486cb63
#
_cell.length_a   1.000
_cell.length_b   1.000
_cell.length_c   1.000
_cell.angle_alpha   90.00
_cell.angle_beta   90.00
_cell.angle_gamma   90.00
#
_symmetry.space_group_name_H-M   'P 1'
#
loop_
_entity.id
_entity.type
_entity.pdbx_description
1 polymer ?
#
loop_
_entity_poly.entity_id
_entity_poly.type
_entity_poly.pdbx_seq_one_letter_code
_entity_poly.pdbx_strand_id
1 'polypeptide(L)'
;MGKTIRQQIPRLKFAVVAVTLLTLAPLLYSNDQTTTFKIPPVKIPVNVKDHQVTLAASALITLKTKSQGMNILNLRITGDLSDLQQNMTELLSAALDKDDHCGERIAIQHATLTPTEPGSLAVVQLHYEKWGCAKVFGKQQAKRLVGGNAVMQMTLTPSIEEDGSELRLVPEVGPIQADGSLGELLRSGTFGEMLREKIRNAILSALQKGSNLKATLPPAVQDYAKIKEARFQDGGADRLLVILDGEIQITNEQIQALAKQVKERTAAQTGK
;
A
#
# COMPACT_ATOMS: atom_id res chain seq x y z
N MET A 1 -25.69 28.98 -3.86
CA MET A 1 -24.62 29.36 -2.92
C MET A 1 -23.82 28.11 -2.60
N GLY A 2 -22.76 27.88 -3.36
CA GLY A 2 -21.88 26.69 -3.19
C GLY A 2 -20.73 27.03 -2.30
N LYS A 3 -20.61 26.35 -1.15
CA LYS A 3 -19.44 26.42 -0.27
C LYS A 3 -18.39 25.43 -0.78
N THR A 4 -17.34 25.95 -1.39
CA THR A 4 -16.14 25.18 -1.74
C THR A 4 -15.35 24.91 -0.47
N ILE A 5 -15.38 23.68 0.01
CA ILE A 5 -14.54 23.23 1.13
C ILE A 5 -13.15 22.98 0.56
N ARG A 6 -12.23 23.92 0.79
CA ARG A 6 -10.79 23.70 0.61
C ARG A 6 -10.33 22.71 1.68
N GLN A 7 -10.10 21.47 1.29
CA GLN A 7 -9.36 20.51 2.13
C GLN A 7 -7.91 21.00 2.28
N GLN A 8 -7.58 21.49 3.46
CA GLN A 8 -6.19 21.71 3.88
C GLN A 8 -5.57 20.33 4.14
N ILE A 9 -4.69 19.89 3.24
CA ILE A 9 -3.84 18.72 3.44
C ILE A 9 -2.82 19.10 4.53
N PRO A 10 -2.75 18.39 5.66
CA PRO A 10 -1.75 18.67 6.68
C PRO A 10 -0.36 18.38 6.09
N ARG A 11 0.49 19.40 6.07
CA ARG A 11 1.91 19.27 5.69
C ARG A 11 2.59 18.36 6.71
N LEU A 12 2.79 17.09 6.33
CA LEU A 12 3.50 16.12 7.14
C LEU A 12 4.94 16.59 7.33
N LYS A 13 5.37 16.69 8.58
CA LYS A 13 6.73 17.14 8.93
C LYS A 13 7.73 16.00 8.66
N PHE A 14 8.27 15.94 7.45
CA PHE A 14 9.37 15.05 7.05
C PHE A 14 10.74 15.53 7.59
N ALA A 15 10.84 15.82 8.88
CA ALA A 15 12.07 16.38 9.44
C ALA A 15 13.16 15.32 9.76
N VAL A 16 12.82 14.04 9.83
CA VAL A 16 13.71 13.01 10.40
C VAL A 16 14.58 12.31 9.36
N VAL A 17 14.19 12.24 8.10
CA VAL A 17 14.93 11.49 7.05
C VAL A 17 16.13 12.27 6.51
N ALA A 18 16.17 13.58 6.69
CA ALA A 18 17.27 14.43 6.15
C ALA A 18 18.61 14.28 6.90
N VAL A 19 18.61 13.81 8.14
CA VAL A 19 19.82 13.76 8.98
C VAL A 19 20.73 12.61 8.61
N THR A 20 20.21 11.49 8.10
CA THR A 20 20.99 10.30 7.77
C THR A 20 21.74 10.39 6.42
N LEU A 21 21.38 11.32 5.55
CA LEU A 21 22.09 11.55 4.28
C LEU A 21 23.40 12.35 4.43
N LEU A 22 23.63 12.96 5.60
CA LEU A 22 24.80 13.80 5.86
C LEU A 22 26.13 13.03 5.94
N THR A 23 26.09 11.72 6.20
CA THR A 23 27.30 10.88 6.26
C THR A 23 27.77 10.38 4.89
N LEU A 24 27.03 10.69 3.82
CA LEU A 24 27.29 10.21 2.46
C LEU A 24 28.46 10.91 1.75
N ALA A 25 28.71 12.16 2.07
CA ALA A 25 29.68 12.97 1.31
C ALA A 25 31.16 12.53 1.41
N PRO A 26 31.69 12.07 2.56
CA PRO A 26 33.10 11.68 2.66
C PRO A 26 33.42 10.26 2.15
N LEU A 27 32.40 9.36 2.04
CA LEU A 27 32.63 7.95 1.74
C LEU A 27 32.72 7.62 0.24
N LEU A 28 32.30 8.54 -0.63
CA LEU A 28 32.40 8.35 -2.09
C LEU A 28 33.84 8.52 -2.63
N TYR A 29 34.78 8.87 -1.78
CA TYR A 29 36.20 9.06 -2.15
C TYR A 29 37.10 7.86 -1.83
N SER A 30 36.55 6.78 -1.27
CA SER A 30 37.35 5.60 -0.93
C SER A 30 37.40 4.58 -2.08
N ASN A 31 38.59 4.20 -2.48
CA ASN A 31 38.87 3.20 -3.51
C ASN A 31 38.20 1.83 -3.21
N ASP A 32 37.59 1.25 -4.24
CA ASP A 32 37.27 -0.19 -4.44
C ASP A 32 36.49 -0.98 -3.37
N GLN A 33 35.79 -0.35 -2.42
CA GLN A 33 34.83 -1.07 -1.62
C GLN A 33 33.40 -0.73 -2.08
N THR A 34 32.56 -1.73 -2.25
CA THR A 34 31.13 -1.59 -2.50
C THR A 34 30.51 -0.73 -1.38
N THR A 35 30.40 0.56 -1.63
CA THR A 35 29.88 1.50 -0.63
C THR A 35 28.38 1.26 -0.46
N THR A 36 28.00 0.73 0.68
CA THR A 36 26.63 0.39 1.00
C THR A 36 26.12 1.29 2.13
N PHE A 37 24.97 1.93 1.90
CA PHE A 37 24.26 2.76 2.88
C PHE A 37 22.98 2.10 3.33
N LYS A 38 22.82 2.00 4.64
CA LYS A 38 21.59 1.49 5.26
C LYS A 38 20.83 2.63 5.90
N ILE A 39 19.61 2.86 5.45
CA ILE A 39 18.65 3.74 6.12
C ILE A 39 17.88 2.87 7.10
N PRO A 40 17.92 3.15 8.40
CA PRO A 40 17.21 2.37 9.40
C PRO A 40 15.71 2.46 9.21
N PRO A 41 14.92 1.52 9.77
CA PRO A 41 13.48 1.56 9.67
C PRO A 41 12.89 2.85 10.23
N VAL A 42 12.05 3.51 9.44
CA VAL A 42 11.30 4.71 9.82
C VAL A 42 9.82 4.36 9.79
N LYS A 43 9.11 4.69 10.86
CA LYS A 43 7.67 4.49 10.95
C LYS A 43 6.94 5.61 10.20
N ILE A 44 6.14 5.24 9.22
CA ILE A 44 5.35 6.14 8.37
C ILE A 44 3.88 5.87 8.64
N PRO A 45 3.13 6.80 9.24
CA PRO A 45 1.70 6.65 9.39
C PRO A 45 1.01 6.83 8.03
N VAL A 46 0.20 5.86 7.65
CA VAL A 46 -0.61 5.86 6.43
C VAL A 46 -2.08 5.80 6.81
N ASN A 47 -2.86 6.76 6.34
CA ASN A 47 -4.29 6.76 6.59
C ASN A 47 -5.01 5.97 5.49
N VAL A 48 -5.69 4.91 5.89
CA VAL A 48 -6.56 4.11 5.03
C VAL A 48 -7.99 4.39 5.50
N LYS A 49 -8.72 5.24 4.76
CA LYS A 49 -10.01 5.82 5.21
C LYS A 49 -9.86 6.49 6.59
N ASP A 50 -10.61 6.00 7.58
CA ASP A 50 -10.63 6.52 8.95
C ASP A 50 -9.66 5.78 9.89
N HIS A 51 -8.91 4.79 9.37
CA HIS A 51 -7.93 4.01 10.12
C HIS A 51 -6.51 4.47 9.80
N GLN A 52 -5.68 4.59 10.83
CA GLN A 52 -4.26 4.86 10.68
C GLN A 52 -3.47 3.56 10.81
N VAL A 53 -2.74 3.22 9.77
CA VAL A 53 -1.84 2.06 9.70
C VAL A 53 -0.40 2.55 9.70
N THR A 54 0.49 1.87 10.39
CA THR A 54 1.91 2.22 10.45
C THR A 54 2.71 1.33 9.51
N LEU A 55 3.37 1.95 8.53
CA LEU A 55 4.34 1.29 7.69
C LEU A 55 5.75 1.52 8.24
N ALA A 56 6.52 0.48 8.50
CA ALA A 56 7.94 0.61 8.83
C ALA A 56 8.77 0.41 7.58
N ALA A 57 9.38 1.47 7.05
CA ALA A 57 10.18 1.44 5.83
C ALA A 57 11.66 1.63 6.11
N SER A 58 12.51 0.80 5.50
CA SER A 58 13.97 0.90 5.51
C SER A 58 14.49 0.92 4.08
N ALA A 59 15.71 1.43 3.87
CA ALA A 59 16.31 1.40 2.55
C ALA A 59 17.80 0.98 2.60
N LEU A 60 18.21 0.32 1.53
CA LEU A 60 19.60 -0.07 1.24
C LEU A 60 20.00 0.56 -0.09
N ILE A 61 21.07 1.34 -0.08
CA ILE A 61 21.61 1.97 -1.27
C ILE A 61 23.04 1.46 -1.47
N THR A 62 23.33 0.92 -2.67
CA THR A 62 24.64 0.35 -2.99
C THR A 62 25.15 0.93 -4.31
N LEU A 63 26.39 1.37 -4.35
CA LEU A 63 27.02 1.83 -5.58
C LEU A 63 27.15 0.67 -6.58
N LYS A 64 26.54 0.81 -7.75
CA LYS A 64 26.58 -0.19 -8.83
C LYS A 64 27.69 0.09 -9.83
N THR A 65 27.74 1.31 -10.32
CA THR A 65 28.67 1.71 -11.37
C THR A 65 29.05 3.18 -11.18
N LYS A 66 30.34 3.47 -11.36
CA LYS A 66 30.86 4.82 -11.44
C LYS A 66 31.37 5.03 -12.86
N SER A 67 30.73 5.91 -13.62
CA SER A 67 31.17 6.32 -14.96
C SER A 67 31.56 7.79 -14.95
N GLN A 68 32.27 8.25 -15.99
CA GLN A 68 32.69 9.66 -16.08
C GLN A 68 31.45 10.57 -15.94
N GLY A 69 31.33 11.22 -14.77
CA GLY A 69 30.30 12.20 -14.47
C GLY A 69 28.96 11.66 -13.96
N MET A 70 28.68 10.35 -14.02
CA MET A 70 27.43 9.76 -13.56
C MET A 70 27.65 8.57 -12.63
N ASN A 71 26.88 8.51 -11.54
CA ASN A 71 26.84 7.39 -10.61
C ASN A 71 25.49 6.69 -10.70
N ILE A 72 25.51 5.38 -10.80
CA ILE A 72 24.33 4.54 -10.73
C ILE A 72 24.38 3.79 -9.40
N LEU A 73 23.36 4.01 -8.59
CA LEU A 73 23.19 3.40 -7.28
C LEU A 73 22.00 2.45 -7.33
N ASN A 74 22.16 1.22 -6.86
CA ASN A 74 21.03 0.34 -6.59
C ASN A 74 20.31 0.83 -5.34
N LEU A 75 19.00 0.88 -5.41
CA LEU A 75 18.09 1.22 -4.32
C LEU A 75 17.22 0.02 -4.02
N ARG A 76 17.22 -0.44 -2.76
CA ARG A 76 16.23 -1.39 -2.26
C ARG A 76 15.49 -0.77 -1.08
N ILE A 77 14.17 -0.70 -1.18
CA ILE A 77 13.30 -0.27 -0.10
C ILE A 77 12.56 -1.49 0.42
N THR A 78 12.55 -1.67 1.72
CA THR A 78 11.79 -2.71 2.40
C THR A 78 10.75 -2.06 3.29
N GLY A 79 9.48 -2.34 3.03
CA GLY A 79 8.36 -1.90 3.85
C GLY A 79 7.76 -3.07 4.63
N ASP A 80 7.64 -2.94 5.93
CA ASP A 80 6.98 -3.91 6.80
C ASP A 80 5.48 -3.58 6.88
N LEU A 81 4.65 -4.52 6.46
CA LEU A 81 3.19 -4.41 6.38
C LEU A 81 2.48 -5.13 7.54
N SER A 82 3.20 -5.50 8.61
CA SER A 82 2.63 -6.26 9.73
C SER A 82 1.43 -5.57 10.38
N ASP A 83 1.47 -4.24 10.51
CA ASP A 83 0.36 -3.47 11.06
C ASP A 83 -0.87 -3.48 10.12
N LEU A 84 -0.66 -3.45 8.80
CA LEU A 84 -1.71 -3.65 7.81
C LEU A 84 -2.32 -5.05 7.92
N GLN A 85 -1.49 -6.09 8.07
CA GLN A 85 -1.96 -7.47 8.24
C GLN A 85 -2.84 -7.62 9.49
N GLN A 86 -2.41 -7.07 10.62
CA GLN A 86 -3.12 -7.14 11.89
C GLN A 86 -4.47 -6.42 11.85
N ASN A 87 -4.57 -5.33 11.11
CA ASN A 87 -5.78 -4.50 11.02
C ASN A 87 -6.64 -4.83 9.79
N MET A 88 -6.33 -5.89 9.03
CA MET A 88 -6.98 -6.19 7.75
C MET A 88 -8.49 -6.38 7.88
N THR A 89 -8.95 -7.06 8.93
CA THR A 89 -10.39 -7.26 9.18
C THR A 89 -11.10 -5.93 9.37
N GLU A 90 -10.58 -5.05 10.23
CA GLU A 90 -11.19 -3.73 10.51
C GLU A 90 -11.20 -2.84 9.26
N LEU A 91 -10.10 -2.83 8.51
CA LEU A 91 -9.97 -2.06 7.27
C LEU A 91 -11.00 -2.49 6.22
N LEU A 92 -11.19 -3.80 6.07
CA LEU A 92 -12.18 -4.33 5.13
C LEU A 92 -13.60 -4.14 5.64
N SER A 93 -13.86 -4.29 6.94
CA SER A 93 -15.16 -3.98 7.53
C SER A 93 -15.53 -2.53 7.27
N ALA A 94 -14.67 -1.58 7.58
CA ALA A 94 -14.90 -0.16 7.31
C ALA A 94 -15.15 0.15 5.82
N ALA A 95 -14.59 -0.68 4.93
CA ALA A 95 -14.72 -0.50 3.48
C ALA A 95 -15.98 -1.13 2.89
N LEU A 96 -16.41 -2.26 3.42
CA LEU A 96 -17.37 -3.18 2.80
C LEU A 96 -18.64 -3.38 3.60
N ASP A 97 -18.59 -3.24 4.94
CA ASP A 97 -19.76 -3.49 5.76
C ASP A 97 -20.90 -2.58 5.34
N LYS A 98 -22.04 -3.19 5.15
CA LYS A 98 -23.25 -2.55 4.66
C LYS A 98 -24.44 -3.17 5.38
N ASP A 99 -25.31 -2.36 5.91
CA ASP A 99 -26.56 -2.78 6.56
C ASP A 99 -27.76 -2.04 5.97
N ASP A 100 -28.11 -2.38 4.75
CA ASP A 100 -29.29 -1.83 4.10
C ASP A 100 -30.55 -2.61 4.53
N HIS A 101 -31.50 -1.92 5.11
CA HIS A 101 -32.78 -2.54 5.54
C HIS A 101 -33.53 -3.21 4.39
N CYS A 102 -33.46 -2.63 3.18
CA CYS A 102 -34.07 -3.13 1.95
C CYS A 102 -33.03 -3.25 0.84
N GLY A 103 -32.03 -4.08 1.03
CA GLY A 103 -30.91 -4.11 0.11
C GLY A 103 -29.95 -5.23 0.43
N GLU A 104 -28.69 -4.90 0.40
CA GLU A 104 -27.59 -5.80 0.71
C GLU A 104 -27.10 -5.54 2.12
N ARG A 105 -26.83 -6.62 2.84
CA ARG A 105 -26.09 -6.60 4.09
C ARG A 105 -24.83 -7.41 3.89
N ILE A 106 -23.70 -6.79 4.22
CA ILE A 106 -22.38 -7.39 4.14
C ILE A 106 -21.73 -7.14 5.49
N ALA A 107 -21.24 -8.18 6.12
CA ALA A 107 -20.47 -8.10 7.35
C ALA A 107 -19.17 -8.91 7.18
N ILE A 108 -18.04 -8.25 7.27
CA ILE A 108 -16.75 -8.92 7.27
C ILE A 108 -16.53 -9.57 8.63
N GLN A 109 -16.34 -10.87 8.64
CA GLN A 109 -16.13 -11.65 9.86
C GLN A 109 -14.64 -11.78 10.20
N HIS A 110 -13.84 -12.05 9.19
CA HIS A 110 -12.40 -12.22 9.32
C HIS A 110 -11.70 -11.96 7.99
N ALA A 111 -10.52 -11.36 8.06
CA ALA A 111 -9.66 -11.19 6.90
C ALA A 111 -8.20 -11.37 7.29
N THR A 112 -7.46 -12.11 6.47
CA THR A 112 -6.02 -12.32 6.62
C THR A 112 -5.30 -11.94 5.34
N LEU A 113 -4.05 -11.56 5.48
CA LEU A 113 -3.12 -11.30 4.39
C LEU A 113 -1.80 -11.99 4.71
N THR A 114 -1.43 -12.97 3.90
CA THR A 114 -0.22 -13.79 4.11
C THR A 114 0.72 -13.70 2.91
N PRO A 115 2.06 -13.73 3.12
CA PRO A 115 3.00 -13.71 2.01
C PRO A 115 2.91 -15.02 1.19
N THR A 116 2.90 -14.89 -0.13
CA THR A 116 2.99 -15.99 -1.11
C THR A 116 3.83 -15.52 -2.28
N GLU A 117 5.14 -15.47 -2.08
CA GLU A 117 6.09 -14.87 -3.03
C GLU A 117 5.82 -15.26 -4.50
N PRO A 118 5.85 -14.30 -5.43
CA PRO A 118 6.15 -12.86 -5.28
C PRO A 118 4.95 -12.00 -4.86
N GLY A 119 3.80 -12.60 -4.60
CA GLY A 119 2.55 -11.97 -4.22
C GLY A 119 2.21 -12.11 -2.73
N SER A 120 0.95 -11.89 -2.40
CA SER A 120 0.35 -12.17 -1.11
C SER A 120 -1.05 -12.75 -1.30
N LEU A 121 -1.46 -13.64 -0.40
CA LEU A 121 -2.78 -14.24 -0.37
C LEU A 121 -3.66 -13.51 0.64
N ALA A 122 -4.72 -12.88 0.17
CA ALA A 122 -5.79 -12.36 1.00
C ALA A 122 -6.92 -13.40 1.10
N VAL A 123 -7.33 -13.74 2.32
CA VAL A 123 -8.48 -14.60 2.58
C VAL A 123 -9.50 -13.80 3.36
N VAL A 124 -10.72 -13.67 2.82
CA VAL A 124 -11.81 -12.88 3.41
C VAL A 124 -13.00 -13.79 3.69
N GLN A 125 -13.41 -13.83 4.94
CA GLN A 125 -14.65 -14.46 5.39
C GLN A 125 -15.69 -13.38 5.63
N LEU A 126 -16.86 -13.53 5.03
CA LEU A 126 -17.93 -12.56 5.14
C LEU A 126 -19.29 -13.24 5.28
N HIS A 127 -20.21 -12.54 5.92
CA HIS A 127 -21.62 -12.85 5.90
C HIS A 127 -22.32 -11.92 4.91
N TYR A 128 -23.14 -12.50 4.04
CA TYR A 128 -23.90 -11.76 3.03
C TYR A 128 -25.39 -12.07 3.16
N GLU A 129 -26.21 -11.03 3.08
CA GLU A 129 -27.64 -11.17 2.95
C GLU A 129 -28.19 -10.21 1.89
N LYS A 130 -29.22 -10.66 1.17
CA LYS A 130 -30.02 -9.82 0.29
C LYS A 130 -31.43 -9.75 0.81
N TRP A 131 -31.90 -8.54 1.06
CA TRP A 131 -33.24 -8.25 1.55
C TRP A 131 -34.08 -7.57 0.47
N GLY A 132 -35.30 -8.06 0.24
CA GLY A 132 -36.28 -7.43 -0.59
C GLY A 132 -37.35 -6.75 0.28
N CYS A 133 -37.86 -5.62 -0.18
CA CYS A 133 -38.95 -4.93 0.49
C CYS A 133 -40.18 -4.79 -0.41
N ALA A 134 -41.33 -5.05 0.16
CA ALA A 134 -42.61 -4.83 -0.48
C ALA A 134 -43.53 -3.99 0.43
N LYS A 135 -44.34 -3.13 -0.15
CA LYS A 135 -45.42 -2.44 0.59
C LYS A 135 -46.65 -3.35 0.63
N VAL A 136 -46.97 -3.83 1.82
CA VAL A 136 -48.17 -4.64 2.07
C VAL A 136 -49.08 -3.87 3.03
N PHE A 137 -50.28 -3.56 2.59
CA PHE A 137 -51.27 -2.75 3.35
C PHE A 137 -50.69 -1.43 3.91
N GLY A 138 -49.89 -0.71 3.07
CA GLY A 138 -49.27 0.57 3.46
C GLY A 138 -48.08 0.48 4.36
N LYS A 139 -47.72 -0.71 4.87
CA LYS A 139 -46.53 -0.96 5.68
C LYS A 139 -45.42 -1.61 4.84
N GLN A 140 -44.20 -1.12 4.99
CA GLN A 140 -43.03 -1.72 4.36
C GLN A 140 -42.64 -2.98 5.13
N GLN A 141 -42.62 -4.12 4.45
CA GLN A 141 -42.14 -5.39 4.98
C GLN A 141 -40.86 -5.80 4.29
N ALA A 142 -39.83 -6.11 5.07
CA ALA A 142 -38.58 -6.65 4.58
C ALA A 142 -38.57 -8.17 4.70
N LYS A 143 -38.12 -8.86 3.65
CA LYS A 143 -37.92 -10.32 3.64
C LYS A 143 -36.53 -10.64 3.14
N ARG A 144 -35.81 -11.50 3.86
CA ARG A 144 -34.54 -12.03 3.40
C ARG A 144 -34.80 -12.97 2.22
N LEU A 145 -34.14 -12.66 1.10
CA LEU A 145 -34.23 -13.42 -0.14
C LEU A 145 -33.14 -14.47 -0.22
N VAL A 146 -31.92 -14.07 0.18
CA VAL A 146 -30.71 -14.90 0.13
C VAL A 146 -29.84 -14.56 1.35
N GLY A 147 -29.10 -15.52 1.87
CA GLY A 147 -28.12 -15.30 2.92
C GLY A 147 -27.23 -16.52 3.12
N GLY A 148 -26.04 -16.26 3.62
CA GLY A 148 -25.03 -17.27 3.93
C GLY A 148 -23.67 -16.67 4.21
N ASN A 149 -22.75 -17.53 4.60
CA ASN A 149 -21.35 -17.17 4.74
C ASN A 149 -20.60 -17.47 3.46
N ALA A 150 -19.62 -16.66 3.17
CA ALA A 150 -18.73 -16.87 2.04
C ALA A 150 -17.25 -16.70 2.45
N VAL A 151 -16.40 -17.51 1.84
CA VAL A 151 -14.95 -17.41 1.93
C VAL A 151 -14.43 -17.11 0.52
N MET A 152 -13.68 -16.06 0.41
CA MET A 152 -13.03 -15.65 -0.83
C MET A 152 -11.52 -15.61 -0.64
N GLN A 153 -10.82 -16.13 -1.64
CA GLN A 153 -9.38 -16.02 -1.72
C GLN A 153 -9.00 -15.10 -2.88
N MET A 154 -7.97 -14.30 -2.68
CA MET A 154 -7.46 -13.39 -3.69
C MET A 154 -5.95 -13.30 -3.59
N THR A 155 -5.27 -13.47 -4.72
CA THR A 155 -3.83 -13.20 -4.81
C THR A 155 -3.62 -11.73 -5.20
N LEU A 156 -2.76 -11.04 -4.48
CA LEU A 156 -2.37 -9.67 -4.75
C LEU A 156 -0.92 -9.65 -5.19
N THR A 157 -0.65 -9.19 -6.41
CA THR A 157 0.72 -9.07 -6.93
C THR A 157 1.06 -7.60 -7.11
N PRO A 158 2.14 -7.10 -6.50
CA PRO A 158 2.56 -5.72 -6.71
C PRO A 158 3.20 -5.58 -8.10
N SER A 159 2.90 -4.47 -8.76
CA SER A 159 3.43 -4.10 -10.07
C SER A 159 3.82 -2.63 -10.07
N ILE A 160 4.85 -2.28 -10.81
CA ILE A 160 5.31 -0.91 -10.98
C ILE A 160 4.88 -0.41 -12.35
N GLU A 161 4.38 0.81 -12.44
CA GLU A 161 4.14 1.47 -13.72
C GLU A 161 5.46 1.74 -14.46
N GLU A 162 5.39 1.83 -15.79
CA GLU A 162 6.58 1.97 -16.66
C GLU A 162 7.48 3.16 -16.29
N ASP A 163 6.90 4.24 -15.78
CA ASP A 163 7.64 5.43 -15.35
C ASP A 163 8.24 5.29 -13.94
N GLY A 164 7.94 4.19 -13.23
CA GLY A 164 8.41 3.93 -11.87
C GLY A 164 7.76 4.82 -10.79
N SER A 165 6.67 5.52 -11.11
CA SER A 165 6.05 6.50 -10.21
C SER A 165 5.00 5.90 -9.28
N GLU A 166 4.31 4.85 -9.72
CA GLU A 166 3.19 4.26 -8.99
C GLU A 166 3.36 2.77 -8.77
N LEU A 167 3.00 2.34 -7.57
CA LEU A 167 2.80 0.94 -7.21
C LEU A 167 1.34 0.59 -7.44
N ARG A 168 1.09 -0.41 -8.24
CA ARG A 168 -0.23 -1.01 -8.43
C ARG A 168 -0.29 -2.39 -7.82
N LEU A 169 -1.46 -2.75 -7.34
CA LEU A 169 -1.75 -4.12 -6.93
C LEU A 169 -2.65 -4.75 -7.97
N VAL A 170 -2.18 -5.86 -8.54
CA VAL A 170 -2.94 -6.66 -9.50
C VAL A 170 -3.62 -7.78 -8.72
N PRO A 171 -4.94 -7.72 -8.50
CA PRO A 171 -5.68 -8.77 -7.83
C PRO A 171 -6.06 -9.87 -8.80
N GLU A 172 -5.85 -11.10 -8.38
CA GLU A 172 -6.38 -12.29 -9.01
C GLU A 172 -7.35 -12.97 -8.04
N VAL A 173 -8.64 -12.94 -8.38
CA VAL A 173 -9.69 -13.47 -7.50
C VAL A 173 -9.87 -14.95 -7.77
N GLY A 174 -9.64 -15.75 -6.75
CA GLY A 174 -9.87 -17.18 -6.74
C GLY A 174 -11.36 -17.56 -6.60
N PRO A 175 -11.66 -18.86 -6.46
CA PRO A 175 -13.03 -19.31 -6.27
C PRO A 175 -13.63 -18.78 -4.97
N ILE A 176 -14.90 -18.37 -5.03
CA ILE A 176 -15.67 -18.05 -3.84
C ILE A 176 -16.38 -19.33 -3.37
N GLN A 177 -16.14 -19.69 -2.13
CA GLN A 177 -16.86 -20.78 -1.46
C GLN A 177 -17.96 -20.15 -0.60
N ALA A 178 -19.18 -20.65 -0.72
CA ALA A 178 -20.30 -20.16 0.08
C ALA A 178 -21.24 -21.29 0.45
N ASP A 179 -21.91 -21.12 1.58
CA ASP A 179 -22.92 -22.02 2.09
C ASP A 179 -24.36 -21.58 1.75
N GLY A 180 -25.32 -22.46 2.01
CA GLY A 180 -26.75 -22.18 1.93
C GLY A 180 -27.22 -21.68 0.56
N SER A 181 -28.26 -20.85 0.56
CA SER A 181 -28.84 -20.25 -0.64
C SER A 181 -27.86 -19.29 -1.37
N LEU A 182 -26.90 -18.75 -0.66
CA LEU A 182 -25.84 -17.95 -1.25
C LEU A 182 -24.95 -18.80 -2.15
N GLY A 183 -24.58 -20.03 -1.72
CA GLY A 183 -23.76 -20.93 -2.51
C GLY A 183 -24.42 -21.36 -3.82
N GLU A 184 -25.73 -21.55 -3.82
CA GLU A 184 -26.50 -21.84 -5.04
C GLU A 184 -26.50 -20.65 -6.01
N LEU A 185 -26.68 -19.46 -5.48
CA LEU A 185 -26.72 -18.23 -6.27
C LEU A 185 -25.35 -17.88 -6.86
N LEU A 186 -24.27 -18.09 -6.11
CA LEU A 186 -22.91 -17.84 -6.59
C LEU A 186 -22.51 -18.79 -7.75
N ARG A 187 -23.09 -19.99 -7.79
CA ARG A 187 -22.93 -20.90 -8.93
C ARG A 187 -23.71 -20.48 -10.16
N SER A 188 -24.71 -19.60 -10.03
CA SER A 188 -25.53 -19.12 -11.15
C SER A 188 -24.88 -18.03 -12.02
N GLY A 189 -23.60 -17.78 -11.89
CA GLY A 189 -22.77 -16.97 -12.82
C GLY A 189 -22.72 -15.48 -12.50
N THR A 190 -23.71 -14.70 -12.93
CA THR A 190 -23.66 -13.22 -12.91
C THR A 190 -23.55 -12.60 -11.52
N PHE A 191 -24.18 -13.19 -10.51
CA PHE A 191 -24.12 -12.65 -9.14
C PHE A 191 -22.76 -12.88 -8.49
N GLY A 192 -22.15 -14.05 -8.72
CA GLY A 192 -20.82 -14.36 -8.24
C GLY A 192 -19.78 -13.39 -8.78
N GLU A 193 -19.87 -13.06 -10.07
CA GLU A 193 -19.00 -12.07 -10.72
C GLU A 193 -19.17 -10.67 -10.13
N MET A 194 -20.41 -10.22 -9.94
CA MET A 194 -20.70 -8.91 -9.34
C MET A 194 -20.17 -8.80 -7.90
N LEU A 195 -20.28 -9.84 -7.09
CA LEU A 195 -19.76 -9.85 -5.73
C LEU A 195 -18.21 -9.83 -5.73
N ARG A 196 -17.57 -10.64 -6.58
CA ARG A 196 -16.12 -10.63 -6.77
C ARG A 196 -15.60 -9.23 -7.13
N GLU A 197 -16.25 -8.61 -8.13
CA GLU A 197 -15.88 -7.29 -8.60
C GLU A 197 -16.02 -6.23 -7.50
N LYS A 198 -17.07 -6.31 -6.71
CA LYS A 198 -17.31 -5.40 -5.59
C LYS A 198 -16.22 -5.50 -4.52
N ILE A 199 -15.85 -6.72 -4.14
CA ILE A 199 -14.79 -6.95 -3.14
C ILE A 199 -13.43 -6.53 -3.70
N ARG A 200 -13.12 -6.90 -4.95
CA ARG A 200 -11.92 -6.48 -5.66
C ARG A 200 -11.78 -4.96 -5.64
N ASN A 201 -12.82 -4.24 -6.05
CA ASN A 201 -12.79 -2.79 -6.13
C ASN A 201 -12.65 -2.13 -4.75
N ALA A 202 -13.22 -2.72 -3.70
CA ALA A 202 -13.06 -2.21 -2.34
C ALA A 202 -11.64 -2.40 -1.82
N ILE A 203 -11.02 -3.55 -2.05
CA ILE A 203 -9.61 -3.80 -1.69
C ILE A 203 -8.70 -2.85 -2.46
N LEU A 204 -8.88 -2.73 -3.78
CA LEU A 204 -8.10 -1.79 -4.58
C LEU A 204 -8.26 -0.36 -4.08
N SER A 205 -9.50 0.07 -3.82
CA SER A 205 -9.77 1.41 -3.27
C SER A 205 -9.11 1.65 -1.90
N ALA A 206 -9.01 0.64 -1.06
CA ALA A 206 -8.34 0.73 0.23
C ALA A 206 -6.82 0.86 0.08
N LEU A 207 -6.24 0.13 -0.88
CA LEU A 207 -4.79 0.04 -1.07
C LEU A 207 -4.23 1.13 -2.00
N GLN A 208 -5.02 1.64 -2.95
CA GLN A 208 -4.58 2.65 -3.93
C GLN A 208 -4.34 4.05 -3.33
N LYS A 209 -4.86 4.37 -2.15
CA LYS A 209 -4.73 5.71 -1.55
C LYS A 209 -3.31 6.10 -1.12
N GLY A 210 -2.34 5.19 -1.20
CA GLY A 210 -0.96 5.44 -0.79
C GLY A 210 0.09 5.14 -1.85
N SER A 211 -0.28 4.89 -3.09
CA SER A 211 0.56 4.24 -4.09
C SER A 211 1.54 5.14 -4.84
N ASN A 212 1.54 6.46 -4.62
CA ASN A 212 2.54 7.34 -5.24
C ASN A 212 3.90 7.14 -4.56
N LEU A 213 4.74 6.27 -5.17
CA LEU A 213 6.07 5.95 -4.65
C LEU A 213 6.99 7.17 -4.64
N LYS A 214 6.88 8.06 -5.61
CA LYS A 214 7.69 9.29 -5.65
C LYS A 214 7.42 10.16 -4.43
N ALA A 215 6.16 10.27 -4.00
CA ALA A 215 5.80 11.06 -2.83
C ALA A 215 6.36 10.47 -1.51
N THR A 216 6.69 9.18 -1.48
CA THR A 216 7.28 8.50 -0.31
C THR A 216 8.81 8.63 -0.25
N LEU A 217 9.46 8.96 -1.37
CA LEU A 217 10.89 9.18 -1.41
C LEU A 217 11.26 10.56 -0.85
N PRO A 218 12.45 10.70 -0.25
CA PRO A 218 12.96 12.01 0.13
C PRO A 218 12.98 12.95 -1.09
N PRO A 219 12.53 14.22 -0.98
CA PRO A 219 12.49 15.15 -2.11
C PRO A 219 13.82 15.28 -2.88
N ALA A 220 14.92 15.10 -2.15
CA ALA A 220 16.27 15.17 -2.71
C ALA A 220 16.61 14.06 -3.72
N VAL A 221 15.87 12.95 -3.74
CA VAL A 221 16.11 11.80 -4.63
C VAL A 221 14.90 11.44 -5.50
N GLN A 222 13.75 12.10 -5.30
CA GLN A 222 12.51 11.82 -6.05
C GLN A 222 12.68 11.87 -7.56
N ASP A 223 13.46 12.85 -8.04
CA ASP A 223 13.66 13.09 -9.47
C ASP A 223 14.71 12.17 -10.10
N TYR A 224 15.52 11.52 -9.28
CA TYR A 224 16.65 10.69 -9.72
C TYR A 224 16.44 9.20 -9.50
N ALA A 225 15.46 8.84 -8.67
CA ALA A 225 15.15 7.46 -8.34
C ALA A 225 14.08 6.91 -9.30
N LYS A 226 14.35 5.73 -9.85
CA LYS A 226 13.40 4.95 -10.64
C LYS A 226 13.23 3.58 -10.01
N ILE A 227 12.03 3.28 -9.51
CA ILE A 227 11.68 1.94 -9.05
C ILE A 227 11.40 1.08 -10.29
N LYS A 228 11.95 -0.12 -10.34
CA LYS A 228 11.85 -1.04 -11.46
C LYS A 228 11.01 -2.27 -11.17
N GLU A 229 11.09 -2.74 -9.93
CA GLU A 229 10.43 -3.96 -9.51
C GLU A 229 9.79 -3.78 -8.14
N ALA A 230 8.68 -4.45 -7.95
CA ALA A 230 8.03 -4.61 -6.66
C ALA A 230 7.65 -6.07 -6.46
N ARG A 231 7.81 -6.58 -5.24
CA ARG A 231 7.33 -7.89 -4.84
C ARG A 231 6.99 -7.92 -3.37
N PHE A 232 6.12 -8.86 -3.02
CA PHE A 232 5.93 -9.24 -1.63
C PHE A 232 6.90 -10.34 -1.25
N GLN A 233 7.28 -10.37 0.02
CA GLN A 233 8.22 -11.34 0.56
C GLN A 233 7.84 -11.70 1.99
N ASP A 234 8.09 -12.95 2.39
CA ASP A 234 7.99 -13.37 3.78
C ASP A 234 9.20 -12.83 4.57
N GLY A 235 8.92 -12.03 5.58
CA GLY A 235 9.90 -11.52 6.54
C GLY A 235 10.16 -12.45 7.71
N GLY A 236 9.64 -13.69 7.66
CA GLY A 236 9.65 -14.67 8.74
C GLY A 236 8.41 -14.57 9.64
N ALA A 237 7.91 -15.72 10.08
CA ALA A 237 6.68 -15.86 10.87
C ALA A 237 5.45 -15.20 10.19
N ASP A 238 5.27 -15.46 8.89
CA ASP A 238 4.19 -14.96 8.04
C ASP A 238 4.10 -13.41 7.96
N ARG A 239 5.18 -12.72 8.30
CA ARG A 239 5.25 -11.26 8.25
C ARG A 239 5.40 -10.79 6.80
N LEU A 240 4.45 -9.99 6.33
CA LEU A 240 4.45 -9.49 4.97
C LEU A 240 5.38 -8.29 4.83
N LEU A 241 6.35 -8.41 3.95
CA LEU A 241 7.20 -7.31 3.50
C LEU A 241 6.88 -6.95 2.05
N VAL A 242 6.92 -5.67 1.73
CA VAL A 242 7.00 -5.18 0.36
C VAL A 242 8.43 -4.79 0.05
N ILE A 243 9.00 -5.34 -1.02
CA ILE A 243 10.34 -5.04 -1.50
C ILE A 243 10.20 -4.26 -2.80
N LEU A 244 10.82 -3.08 -2.84
CA LEU A 244 10.91 -2.25 -4.03
C LEU A 244 12.38 -2.16 -4.42
N ASP A 245 12.71 -2.64 -5.60
CA ASP A 245 14.04 -2.57 -6.18
C ASP A 245 14.08 -1.52 -7.30
N GLY A 246 15.11 -0.69 -7.30
CA GLY A 246 15.25 0.41 -8.25
C GLY A 246 16.69 0.90 -8.39
N GLU A 247 16.82 2.02 -9.08
CA GLU A 247 18.11 2.69 -9.29
C GLU A 247 17.97 4.19 -9.06
N ILE A 248 19.06 4.79 -8.57
CA ILE A 248 19.23 6.24 -8.51
C ILE A 248 20.34 6.59 -9.50
N GLN A 249 20.06 7.50 -10.44
CA GLN A 249 21.02 8.04 -11.38
C GLN A 249 21.32 9.48 -11.01
N ILE A 250 22.57 9.75 -10.61
CA ILE A 250 22.95 11.04 -10.06
C ILE A 250 24.37 11.44 -10.53
N THR A 251 24.53 12.69 -10.98
CA THR A 251 25.85 13.21 -11.36
C THR A 251 26.66 13.62 -10.13
N ASN A 252 27.96 13.80 -10.30
CA ASN A 252 28.83 14.29 -9.23
C ASN A 252 28.42 15.72 -8.78
N GLU A 253 28.00 16.57 -9.71
CA GLU A 253 27.52 17.92 -9.43
C GLU A 253 26.22 17.88 -8.59
N GLN A 254 25.31 16.99 -8.94
CA GLN A 254 24.06 16.79 -8.19
C GLN A 254 24.31 16.27 -6.77
N ILE A 255 25.27 15.36 -6.61
CA ILE A 255 25.71 14.89 -5.26
C ILE A 255 26.20 16.06 -4.42
N GLN A 256 27.05 16.92 -5.01
CA GLN A 256 27.56 18.10 -4.32
C GLN A 256 26.46 19.10 -3.97
N ALA A 257 25.52 19.33 -4.89
CA ALA A 257 24.36 20.20 -4.66
C ALA A 257 23.48 19.67 -3.52
N LEU A 258 23.21 18.37 -3.49
CA LEU A 258 22.48 17.71 -2.41
C LEU A 258 23.19 17.84 -1.07
N ALA A 259 24.50 17.59 -1.04
CA ALA A 259 25.29 17.73 0.18
C ALA A 259 25.27 19.16 0.73
N LYS A 260 25.29 20.17 -0.15
CA LYS A 260 25.16 21.58 0.23
C LYS A 260 23.79 21.89 0.83
N GLN A 261 22.70 21.47 0.15
CA GLN A 261 21.33 21.67 0.64
C GLN A 261 21.10 21.04 2.02
N VAL A 262 21.64 19.84 2.24
CA VAL A 262 21.53 19.15 3.52
C VAL A 262 22.26 19.94 4.62
N LYS A 263 23.50 20.40 4.35
CA LYS A 263 24.26 21.23 5.32
C LYS A 263 23.50 22.51 5.70
N GLU A 264 22.93 23.22 4.72
CA GLU A 264 22.18 24.44 4.95
C GLU A 264 20.93 24.22 5.80
N ARG A 265 20.18 23.12 5.55
CA ARG A 265 19.00 22.76 6.36
C ARG A 265 19.37 22.38 7.80
N THR A 266 20.46 21.66 7.99
CA THR A 266 20.92 21.28 9.33
C THR A 266 21.39 22.50 10.12
N ALA A 267 22.14 23.42 9.49
CA ALA A 267 22.55 24.68 10.12
C ALA A 267 21.33 25.54 10.52
N ALA A 268 20.28 25.58 9.72
CA ALA A 268 19.05 26.30 10.02
C ALA A 268 18.24 25.70 11.18
N GLN A 269 18.40 24.39 11.46
CA GLN A 269 17.73 23.69 12.57
C GLN A 269 18.51 23.77 13.89
N THR A 270 19.84 23.84 13.84
CA THR A 270 20.69 23.95 15.03
C THR A 270 20.91 25.39 15.51
N GLY A 271 20.52 26.40 14.73
CA GLY A 271 20.58 27.82 15.07
C GLY A 271 19.32 28.38 15.74
N LYS A 272 18.39 27.53 16.17
CA LYS A 272 17.25 27.86 17.02
C LYS A 272 17.38 27.14 18.35
#